data_f5201113de94599a0a9fd95c1139bd43
#
_entry.id   f5201113de94599a0a9fd95c1139bd43
#
_cell.length_a   1.000
_cell.length_b   1.000
_cell.length_c   1.000
_cell.angle_alpha   90.00
_cell.angle_beta   90.00
_cell.angle_gamma   90.00
#
_symmetry.space_group_name_H-M   'P 1'
#
loop_
_entity.id
_entity.type
_entity.pdbx_description
1 polymer ?
#
loop_
_entity_poly.entity_id
_entity_poly.type
_entity_poly.pdbx_seq_one_letter_code
_entity_poly.pdbx_strand_id
1 'polypeptide(L)'
;VTPDSFSDGGKHNGKAQAIAHAQQMIADGATVIDVGGESTRPGASVVEVEEEIRRVVPVVEALAELDVVISIDTSQPEVIQAAVAAGAHIWNDVRALTRPNALETAAELNIPVIIMHMRGEPTTMNGLDQYDNVTLDVMTELSQRVSDALKVGVKAENIMIDPGFGFAKNAKQNLKLLKEFHQLNQLGYPILSALSRKRFIGEALGGADAGQRAVGSVAGHLLSIQQGACMVRAHDVKAMSDAIKVWQAMNMA
;
A
#
# COMPACT_ATOMS: atom_id res chain seq x y z
N VAL A 1 5.41 8.65 7.81
CA VAL A 1 6.08 9.67 8.65
C VAL A 1 6.74 8.97 9.83
N THR A 2 7.73 8.13 9.54
CA THR A 2 8.48 7.37 10.54
C THR A 2 9.88 7.96 10.72
N PRO A 3 10.58 7.73 11.86
CA PRO A 3 11.96 8.17 12.04
C PRO A 3 12.89 7.72 10.92
N ASP A 4 12.63 6.55 10.33
CA ASP A 4 13.42 5.98 9.22
C ASP A 4 13.14 6.66 7.86
N SER A 5 12.05 7.42 7.77
CA SER A 5 11.69 8.14 6.53
C SER A 5 12.45 9.46 6.40
N PHE A 6 12.97 10.00 7.54
CA PHE A 6 13.65 11.28 7.62
C PHE A 6 14.86 11.12 8.53
N SER A 7 16.00 10.88 7.96
CA SER A 7 17.25 10.50 8.65
C SER A 7 17.94 11.61 9.46
N ASP A 8 17.37 12.83 9.53
CA ASP A 8 18.01 13.97 10.25
C ASP A 8 17.02 14.71 11.16
N GLY A 9 17.07 14.34 12.42
CA GLY A 9 16.86 15.14 13.63
C GLY A 9 15.71 16.14 13.74
N GLY A 10 14.72 15.83 14.58
CA GLY A 10 13.86 16.81 15.24
C GLY A 10 12.39 16.78 14.80
N LYS A 11 11.48 16.71 15.79
CA LYS A 11 10.02 16.58 15.62
C LYS A 11 9.34 17.64 14.73
N HIS A 12 9.92 18.83 14.58
CA HIS A 12 9.40 19.90 13.73
C HIS A 12 9.86 19.79 12.27
N ASN A 13 11.01 19.21 12.01
CA ASN A 13 11.51 19.00 10.64
C ASN A 13 10.74 17.89 9.91
N GLY A 14 10.29 16.84 10.61
CA GLY A 14 9.60 15.71 10.00
C GLY A 14 8.29 16.08 9.29
N LYS A 15 7.45 16.95 9.89
CA LYS A 15 6.20 17.44 9.27
C LYS A 15 6.49 18.24 8.00
N ALA A 16 7.35 19.24 8.08
CA ALA A 16 7.67 20.11 6.93
C ALA A 16 8.31 19.31 5.79
N GLN A 17 9.18 18.35 6.10
CA GLN A 17 9.78 17.46 5.11
C GLN A 17 8.75 16.53 4.47
N ALA A 18 7.82 15.98 5.26
CA ALA A 18 6.73 15.14 4.74
C ALA A 18 5.84 15.91 3.77
N ILE A 19 5.47 17.14 4.10
CA ILE A 19 4.66 18.02 3.25
C ILE A 19 5.42 18.38 1.97
N ALA A 20 6.67 18.81 2.08
CA ALA A 20 7.49 19.14 0.91
C ALA A 20 7.70 17.92 -0.01
N HIS A 21 7.90 16.74 0.56
CA HIS A 21 8.00 15.50 -0.20
C HIS A 21 6.70 15.14 -0.91
N ALA A 22 5.55 15.29 -0.23
CA ALA A 22 4.24 15.08 -0.83
C ALA A 22 3.97 16.06 -1.98
N GLN A 23 4.30 17.34 -1.82
CA GLN A 23 4.18 18.34 -2.89
C GLN A 23 5.05 17.98 -4.10
N GLN A 24 6.27 17.47 -3.87
CA GLN A 24 7.12 17.00 -4.96
C GLN A 24 6.52 15.78 -5.66
N MET A 25 5.99 14.81 -4.90
CA MET A 25 5.32 13.63 -5.49
C MET A 25 4.10 14.05 -6.34
N ILE A 26 3.31 15.03 -5.88
CA ILE A 26 2.18 15.57 -6.66
C ILE A 26 2.69 16.23 -7.96
N ALA A 27 3.72 17.05 -7.89
CA ALA A 27 4.34 17.67 -9.06
C ALA A 27 4.91 16.62 -10.04
N ASP A 28 5.39 15.49 -9.53
CA ASP A 28 5.87 14.34 -10.30
C ASP A 28 4.75 13.47 -10.89
N GLY A 29 3.48 13.74 -10.53
CA GLY A 29 2.29 13.11 -11.10
C GLY A 29 1.61 12.08 -10.19
N ALA A 30 1.87 12.08 -8.88
CA ALA A 30 1.07 11.31 -7.93
C ALA A 30 -0.35 11.90 -7.84
N THR A 31 -1.36 11.03 -7.85
CA THR A 31 -2.77 11.37 -7.66
C THR A 31 -3.29 10.97 -6.29
N VAL A 32 -2.56 10.10 -5.60
CA VAL A 32 -2.83 9.66 -4.23
C VAL A 32 -1.53 9.76 -3.44
N ILE A 33 -1.58 10.34 -2.25
CA ILE A 33 -0.47 10.35 -1.28
C ILE A 33 -0.82 9.39 -0.14
N ASP A 34 0.01 8.37 0.07
CA ASP A 34 -0.16 7.38 1.12
C ASP A 34 0.69 7.74 2.34
N VAL A 35 0.04 8.04 3.46
CA VAL A 35 0.66 8.53 4.70
C VAL A 35 0.60 7.44 5.77
N GLY A 36 1.75 7.06 6.32
CA GLY A 36 1.84 6.09 7.41
C GLY A 36 2.67 6.60 8.58
N GLY A 37 2.25 6.27 9.80
CA GLY A 37 2.93 6.61 11.04
C GLY A 37 3.72 5.44 11.65
N GLU A 38 3.40 4.20 11.27
CA GLU A 38 4.09 2.96 11.63
C GLU A 38 4.87 2.42 10.42
N SER A 39 6.06 1.87 10.66
CA SER A 39 6.80 1.15 9.61
C SER A 39 6.37 -0.32 9.60
N THR A 40 5.95 -0.81 8.45
CA THR A 40 5.57 -2.23 8.23
C THR A 40 6.74 -3.08 7.70
N ARG A 41 7.97 -2.56 7.74
CA ARG A 41 9.18 -3.30 7.35
C ARG A 41 9.49 -4.40 8.36
N PRO A 42 10.10 -5.52 7.93
CA PRO A 42 10.54 -6.56 8.85
C PRO A 42 11.40 -6.00 9.97
N GLY A 43 11.04 -6.28 11.23
CA GLY A 43 11.79 -5.84 12.41
C GLY A 43 11.51 -4.41 12.89
N ALA A 44 10.56 -3.71 12.29
CA ALA A 44 10.13 -2.41 12.79
C ALA A 44 9.47 -2.53 14.18
N SER A 45 9.71 -1.55 15.04
CA SER A 45 9.06 -1.47 16.35
C SER A 45 7.60 -1.07 16.19
N VAL A 46 6.74 -1.65 17.01
CA VAL A 46 5.33 -1.24 17.14
C VAL A 46 5.29 0.20 17.64
N VAL A 47 4.40 0.99 17.06
CA VAL A 47 4.15 2.38 17.45
C VAL A 47 2.85 2.43 18.26
N GLU A 48 2.86 3.14 19.39
CA GLU A 48 1.64 3.38 20.16
C GLU A 48 0.66 4.25 19.37
N VAL A 49 -0.64 3.99 19.53
CA VAL A 49 -1.73 4.64 18.77
C VAL A 49 -1.65 6.17 18.84
N GLU A 50 -1.47 6.73 20.03
CA GLU A 50 -1.36 8.18 20.24
C GLU A 50 -0.15 8.79 19.53
N GLU A 51 0.96 8.05 19.44
CA GLU A 51 2.14 8.49 18.70
C GLU A 51 1.89 8.43 17.21
N GLU A 52 1.21 7.41 16.71
CA GLU A 52 0.85 7.29 15.29
C GLU A 52 -0.09 8.43 14.88
N ILE A 53 -1.12 8.73 15.67
CA ILE A 53 -2.01 9.88 15.47
C ILE A 53 -1.21 11.19 15.41
N ARG A 54 -0.28 11.41 16.36
CA ARG A 54 0.55 12.63 16.38
C ARG A 54 1.46 12.79 15.15
N ARG A 55 1.85 11.69 14.52
CA ARG A 55 2.64 11.70 13.28
C ARG A 55 1.78 11.96 12.05
N VAL A 56 0.64 11.32 11.97
CA VAL A 56 -0.20 11.27 10.76
C VAL A 56 -1.10 12.50 10.64
N VAL A 57 -1.89 12.81 11.67
CA VAL A 57 -2.94 13.84 11.60
C VAL A 57 -2.41 15.21 11.14
N PRO A 58 -1.31 15.76 11.67
CA PRO A 58 -0.82 17.07 11.23
C PRO A 58 -0.32 17.11 9.78
N VAL A 59 0.04 15.94 9.21
CA VAL A 59 0.42 15.84 7.79
C VAL A 59 -0.84 15.79 6.95
N VAL A 60 -1.85 15.01 7.36
CA VAL A 60 -3.15 14.92 6.67
C VAL A 60 -3.81 16.29 6.57
N GLU A 61 -3.90 17.03 7.68
CA GLU A 61 -4.44 18.41 7.72
C GLU A 61 -3.78 19.33 6.68
N ALA A 62 -2.45 19.24 6.57
CA ALA A 62 -1.72 20.06 5.59
C ALA A 62 -1.93 19.60 4.15
N LEU A 63 -2.09 18.29 3.91
CA LEU A 63 -2.36 17.75 2.58
C LEU A 63 -3.82 17.94 2.16
N ALA A 64 -4.76 18.07 3.10
CA ALA A 64 -6.17 18.31 2.81
C ALA A 64 -6.42 19.68 2.13
N GLU A 65 -5.47 20.61 2.24
CA GLU A 65 -5.50 21.89 1.52
C GLU A 65 -5.02 21.76 0.04
N LEU A 66 -4.53 20.59 -0.36
CA LEU A 66 -4.03 20.32 -1.70
C LEU A 66 -5.05 19.50 -2.50
N ASP A 67 -5.04 19.63 -3.84
CA ASP A 67 -5.89 18.84 -4.73
C ASP A 67 -5.25 17.44 -4.95
N VAL A 68 -5.37 16.58 -3.93
CA VAL A 68 -4.83 15.22 -3.92
C VAL A 68 -5.66 14.30 -3.04
N VAL A 69 -5.80 13.04 -3.44
CA VAL A 69 -6.42 12.01 -2.60
C VAL A 69 -5.42 11.55 -1.52
N ILE A 70 -5.88 11.46 -0.28
CA ILE A 70 -5.04 11.07 0.86
C ILE A 70 -5.44 9.66 1.32
N SER A 71 -4.48 8.74 1.28
CA SER A 71 -4.58 7.39 1.80
C SER A 71 -3.80 7.29 3.12
N ILE A 72 -4.28 6.46 4.04
CA ILE A 72 -3.64 6.24 5.35
C ILE A 72 -3.23 4.78 5.48
N ASP A 73 -1.91 4.55 5.52
CA ASP A 73 -1.29 3.24 5.80
C ASP A 73 -1.25 3.01 7.32
N THR A 74 -2.31 2.44 7.84
CA THR A 74 -2.46 2.07 9.25
C THR A 74 -3.36 0.85 9.40
N SER A 75 -3.18 0.10 10.49
CA SER A 75 -4.11 -0.97 10.88
C SER A 75 -4.89 -0.63 12.18
N GLN A 76 -4.75 0.60 12.68
CA GLN A 76 -5.38 1.03 13.93
C GLN A 76 -6.66 1.81 13.64
N PRO A 77 -7.83 1.34 14.13
CA PRO A 77 -9.11 2.02 13.96
C PRO A 77 -9.10 3.47 14.45
N GLU A 78 -8.47 3.75 15.57
CA GLU A 78 -8.39 5.08 16.15
C GLU A 78 -7.58 6.05 15.29
N VAL A 79 -6.53 5.55 14.65
CA VAL A 79 -5.69 6.35 13.75
C VAL A 79 -6.45 6.74 12.50
N ILE A 80 -7.14 5.78 11.86
CA ILE A 80 -7.93 6.09 10.65
C ILE A 80 -9.10 7.01 10.97
N GLN A 81 -9.80 6.84 12.08
CA GLN A 81 -10.87 7.75 12.50
C GLN A 81 -10.37 9.18 12.65
N ALA A 82 -9.24 9.38 13.34
CA ALA A 82 -8.62 10.69 13.50
C ALA A 82 -8.15 11.28 12.15
N ALA A 83 -7.59 10.46 11.28
CA ALA A 83 -7.12 10.89 9.97
C ALA A 83 -8.27 11.28 9.03
N VAL A 84 -9.39 10.54 9.06
CA VAL A 84 -10.60 10.88 8.28
C VAL A 84 -11.20 12.19 8.77
N ALA A 85 -11.26 12.40 10.07
CA ALA A 85 -11.69 13.69 10.64
C ALA A 85 -10.79 14.87 10.21
N ALA A 86 -9.52 14.60 9.89
CA ALA A 86 -8.54 15.55 9.39
C ALA A 86 -8.53 15.70 7.85
N GLY A 87 -9.33 14.92 7.11
CA GLY A 87 -9.46 15.02 5.65
C GLY A 87 -8.89 13.86 4.86
N ALA A 88 -8.60 12.69 5.46
CA ALA A 88 -8.19 11.50 4.73
C ALA A 88 -9.38 10.85 3.98
N HIS A 89 -9.07 10.17 2.87
CA HIS A 89 -10.06 9.64 1.93
C HIS A 89 -10.07 8.11 1.83
N ILE A 90 -8.93 7.45 2.06
CA ILE A 90 -8.76 6.00 1.85
C ILE A 90 -8.09 5.39 3.07
N TRP A 91 -8.57 4.24 3.51
CA TRP A 91 -7.89 3.40 4.50
C TRP A 91 -7.08 2.30 3.78
N ASN A 92 -5.77 2.34 3.85
CA ASN A 92 -4.87 1.30 3.37
C ASN A 92 -4.44 0.43 4.56
N ASP A 93 -5.06 -0.76 4.73
CA ASP A 93 -4.74 -1.64 5.85
C ASP A 93 -3.97 -2.88 5.40
N VAL A 94 -2.68 -2.90 5.70
CA VAL A 94 -1.79 -4.03 5.41
C VAL A 94 -2.13 -5.30 6.20
N ARG A 95 -2.95 -5.21 7.24
CA ARG A 95 -3.45 -6.34 8.04
C ARG A 95 -4.87 -6.77 7.69
N ALA A 96 -5.44 -6.20 6.62
CA ALA A 96 -6.75 -6.62 6.08
C ALA A 96 -7.88 -6.58 7.12
N LEU A 97 -7.97 -5.51 7.91
CA LEU A 97 -9.00 -5.28 8.93
C LEU A 97 -9.07 -6.38 10.02
N THR A 98 -7.90 -6.94 10.39
CA THR A 98 -7.84 -8.01 11.41
C THR A 98 -7.70 -7.48 12.83
N ARG A 99 -7.43 -6.21 13.02
CA ARG A 99 -7.37 -5.61 14.36
C ARG A 99 -8.77 -5.53 14.98
N PRO A 100 -8.89 -5.56 16.32
CA PRO A 100 -10.17 -5.38 17.01
C PRO A 100 -10.88 -4.11 16.52
N ASN A 101 -12.18 -4.19 16.29
CA ASN A 101 -13.06 -3.12 15.79
C ASN A 101 -12.73 -2.58 14.37
N ALA A 102 -11.74 -3.12 13.66
CA ALA A 102 -11.34 -2.60 12.35
C ALA A 102 -12.45 -2.79 11.29
N LEU A 103 -13.12 -3.93 11.30
CA LEU A 103 -14.22 -4.23 10.39
C LEU A 103 -15.41 -3.27 10.61
N GLU A 104 -15.82 -3.09 11.86
CA GLU A 104 -16.91 -2.20 12.25
C GLU A 104 -16.57 -0.75 11.92
N THR A 105 -15.36 -0.31 12.22
CA THR A 105 -14.87 1.04 11.88
C THR A 105 -14.88 1.27 10.36
N ALA A 106 -14.47 0.29 9.56
CA ALA A 106 -14.50 0.42 8.09
C ALA A 106 -15.94 0.57 7.56
N ALA A 107 -16.91 -0.16 8.14
CA ALA A 107 -18.32 -0.03 7.78
C ALA A 107 -18.89 1.35 8.20
N GLU A 108 -18.55 1.82 9.38
CA GLU A 108 -19.01 3.12 9.93
C GLU A 108 -18.45 4.31 9.15
N LEU A 109 -17.16 4.32 8.85
CA LEU A 109 -16.51 5.39 8.09
C LEU A 109 -17.01 5.47 6.65
N ASN A 110 -17.42 4.35 6.07
CA ASN A 110 -17.95 4.25 4.71
C ASN A 110 -17.07 4.94 3.65
N ILE A 111 -15.76 4.79 3.78
CA ILE A 111 -14.73 5.26 2.84
C ILE A 111 -14.11 4.06 2.10
N PRO A 112 -13.41 4.28 0.97
CA PRO A 112 -12.62 3.25 0.33
C PRO A 112 -11.59 2.61 1.27
N VAL A 113 -11.49 1.28 1.24
CA VAL A 113 -10.53 0.50 2.02
C VAL A 113 -9.73 -0.43 1.12
N ILE A 114 -8.41 -0.47 1.33
CA ILE A 114 -7.51 -1.40 0.66
C ILE A 114 -7.22 -2.54 1.61
N ILE A 115 -7.63 -3.75 1.21
CA ILE A 115 -7.44 -4.99 1.96
C ILE A 115 -6.24 -5.73 1.38
N MET A 116 -5.10 -5.74 2.13
CA MET A 116 -3.88 -6.37 1.65
C MET A 116 -3.72 -7.80 2.18
N HIS A 117 -3.22 -8.70 1.35
CA HIS A 117 -2.85 -10.06 1.76
C HIS A 117 -1.50 -10.10 2.49
N MET A 118 -1.54 -10.54 3.74
CA MET A 118 -0.36 -10.89 4.55
C MET A 118 -0.69 -12.06 5.45
N ARG A 119 0.27 -12.97 5.68
CA ARG A 119 0.22 -13.99 6.74
C ARG A 119 1.07 -13.55 7.92
N GLY A 120 0.52 -13.63 9.14
CA GLY A 120 1.18 -13.18 10.37
C GLY A 120 1.33 -11.67 10.48
N GLU A 121 2.39 -11.24 11.14
CA GLU A 121 2.75 -9.83 11.36
C GLU A 121 4.07 -9.51 10.63
N PRO A 122 4.42 -8.24 10.40
CA PRO A 122 5.70 -7.87 9.77
C PRO A 122 6.93 -8.50 10.41
N THR A 123 6.87 -8.77 11.72
CA THR A 123 7.95 -9.43 12.49
C THR A 123 7.99 -10.94 12.32
N THR A 124 6.89 -11.60 11.99
CA THR A 124 6.75 -13.08 11.95
C THR A 124 6.54 -13.64 10.55
N MET A 125 6.14 -12.81 9.58
CA MET A 125 5.74 -13.21 8.23
C MET A 125 6.78 -14.01 7.43
N ASN A 126 8.08 -13.82 7.71
CA ASN A 126 9.16 -14.51 6.97
C ASN A 126 9.15 -16.03 7.16
N GLY A 127 8.49 -16.56 8.19
CA GLY A 127 8.33 -18.00 8.42
C GLY A 127 7.01 -18.57 7.90
N LEU A 128 6.16 -17.75 7.28
CA LEU A 128 4.80 -18.12 6.87
C LEU A 128 4.62 -18.16 5.35
N ASP A 129 5.72 -18.36 4.62
CA ASP A 129 5.75 -18.43 3.16
C ASP A 129 5.47 -19.85 2.60
N GLN A 130 4.74 -20.69 3.35
CA GLN A 130 4.35 -22.02 2.89
C GLN A 130 3.02 -21.94 2.12
N TYR A 131 3.10 -22.10 0.79
CA TYR A 131 1.97 -22.08 -0.13
C TYR A 131 1.97 -23.35 -0.98
N ASP A 132 0.80 -23.94 -1.20
CA ASP A 132 0.63 -24.99 -2.22
C ASP A 132 0.64 -24.34 -3.62
N ASN A 133 -0.14 -23.28 -3.78
CA ASN A 133 -0.13 -22.39 -4.94
C ASN A 133 -0.31 -20.94 -4.49
N VAL A 134 0.78 -20.16 -4.47
CA VAL A 134 0.77 -18.81 -3.93
C VAL A 134 -0.34 -17.92 -4.51
N THR A 135 -0.64 -18.02 -5.79
CA THR A 135 -1.67 -17.19 -6.44
C THR A 135 -3.07 -17.58 -5.98
N LEU A 136 -3.39 -18.88 -5.98
CA LEU A 136 -4.69 -19.38 -5.56
C LEU A 136 -4.92 -19.19 -4.04
N ASP A 137 -3.89 -19.44 -3.25
CA ASP A 137 -3.97 -19.25 -1.79
C ASP A 137 -4.20 -17.78 -1.43
N VAL A 138 -3.46 -16.85 -2.07
CA VAL A 138 -3.66 -15.40 -1.93
C VAL A 138 -5.09 -15.01 -2.32
N MET A 139 -5.61 -15.52 -3.44
CA MET A 139 -6.98 -15.24 -3.87
C MET A 139 -8.00 -15.76 -2.85
N THR A 140 -7.81 -16.95 -2.33
CA THR A 140 -8.71 -17.55 -1.33
C THR A 140 -8.71 -16.74 -0.03
N GLU A 141 -7.53 -16.36 0.46
CA GLU A 141 -7.39 -15.59 1.70
C GLU A 141 -7.93 -14.15 1.56
N LEU A 142 -7.69 -13.50 0.42
CA LEU A 142 -8.31 -12.19 0.11
C LEU A 142 -9.83 -12.29 0.02
N SER A 143 -10.36 -13.32 -0.68
CA SER A 143 -11.81 -13.54 -0.77
C SER A 143 -12.46 -13.70 0.60
N GLN A 144 -11.79 -14.39 1.53
CA GLN A 144 -12.28 -14.51 2.90
C GLN A 144 -12.31 -13.15 3.62
N ARG A 145 -11.24 -12.34 3.51
CA ARG A 145 -11.19 -11.00 4.12
C ARG A 145 -12.27 -10.06 3.57
N VAL A 146 -12.44 -10.08 2.25
CA VAL A 146 -13.52 -9.34 1.58
C VAL A 146 -14.90 -9.80 2.07
N SER A 147 -15.12 -11.11 2.15
CA SER A 147 -16.37 -11.65 2.69
C SER A 147 -16.65 -11.18 4.12
N ASP A 148 -15.65 -11.15 4.97
CA ASP A 148 -15.78 -10.68 6.35
C ASP A 148 -16.14 -9.18 6.41
N ALA A 149 -15.51 -8.36 5.56
CA ALA A 149 -15.82 -6.92 5.45
C ALA A 149 -17.27 -6.69 4.96
N LEU A 150 -17.71 -7.43 3.94
CA LEU A 150 -19.07 -7.32 3.42
C LEU A 150 -20.14 -7.71 4.46
N LYS A 151 -19.87 -8.73 5.29
CA LYS A 151 -20.81 -9.19 6.34
C LYS A 151 -21.11 -8.12 7.38
N VAL A 152 -20.15 -7.26 7.69
CA VAL A 152 -20.33 -6.16 8.66
C VAL A 152 -20.86 -4.88 8.02
N GLY A 153 -21.07 -4.87 6.70
CA GLY A 153 -21.68 -3.75 5.98
C GLY A 153 -20.72 -2.84 5.23
N VAL A 154 -19.43 -3.19 5.09
CA VAL A 154 -18.56 -2.48 4.16
C VAL A 154 -19.11 -2.66 2.75
N LYS A 155 -19.26 -1.56 2.01
CA LYS A 155 -19.82 -1.60 0.65
C LYS A 155 -18.80 -2.19 -0.34
N ALA A 156 -19.26 -3.00 -1.27
CA ALA A 156 -18.40 -3.63 -2.28
C ALA A 156 -17.64 -2.60 -3.14
N GLU A 157 -18.30 -1.48 -3.48
CA GLU A 157 -17.69 -0.38 -4.22
C GLU A 157 -16.57 0.35 -3.47
N ASN A 158 -16.49 0.19 -2.15
CA ASN A 158 -15.44 0.75 -1.31
C ASN A 158 -14.26 -0.20 -1.11
N ILE A 159 -14.29 -1.41 -1.66
CA ILE A 159 -13.22 -2.39 -1.47
C ILE A 159 -12.25 -2.37 -2.65
N MET A 160 -10.96 -2.23 -2.36
CA MET A 160 -9.83 -2.51 -3.24
C MET A 160 -8.96 -3.60 -2.59
N ILE A 161 -8.36 -4.48 -3.38
CA ILE A 161 -7.50 -5.55 -2.89
C ILE A 161 -6.03 -5.30 -3.27
N ASP A 162 -5.10 -5.77 -2.41
CA ASP A 162 -3.66 -5.78 -2.69
C ASP A 162 -3.13 -7.20 -2.43
N PRO A 163 -2.49 -7.88 -3.40
CA PRO A 163 -1.93 -9.22 -3.21
C PRO A 163 -0.74 -9.27 -2.27
N GLY A 164 -0.24 -8.14 -1.79
CA GLY A 164 0.80 -8.05 -0.75
C GLY A 164 2.16 -8.57 -1.22
N PHE A 165 2.69 -8.05 -2.32
CA PHE A 165 4.05 -8.35 -2.73
C PHE A 165 5.04 -8.11 -1.60
N GLY A 166 5.96 -9.07 -1.36
CA GLY A 166 6.99 -8.97 -0.33
C GLY A 166 6.52 -9.24 1.11
N PHE A 167 5.23 -9.53 1.33
CA PHE A 167 4.69 -9.92 2.63
C PHE A 167 4.42 -11.43 2.65
N ALA A 168 5.04 -12.14 3.60
CA ALA A 168 4.96 -13.60 3.74
C ALA A 168 5.18 -14.38 2.42
N LYS A 169 6.03 -13.88 1.53
CA LYS A 169 6.32 -14.48 0.23
C LYS A 169 7.81 -14.37 -0.10
N ASN A 170 8.43 -15.47 -0.53
CA ASN A 170 9.79 -15.45 -1.05
C ASN A 170 9.86 -14.91 -2.50
N ALA A 171 11.06 -14.77 -3.05
CA ALA A 171 11.24 -14.16 -4.37
C ALA A 171 10.53 -14.92 -5.50
N LYS A 172 10.62 -16.26 -5.50
CA LYS A 172 9.96 -17.09 -6.52
C LYS A 172 8.45 -16.95 -6.47
N GLN A 173 7.87 -16.89 -5.28
CA GLN A 173 6.43 -16.72 -5.06
C GLN A 173 5.95 -15.34 -5.51
N ASN A 174 6.72 -14.28 -5.20
CA ASN A 174 6.40 -12.93 -5.68
C ASN A 174 6.46 -12.85 -7.21
N LEU A 175 7.46 -13.44 -7.86
CA LEU A 175 7.56 -13.46 -9.32
C LEU A 175 6.45 -14.31 -9.96
N LYS A 176 6.07 -15.44 -9.34
CA LYS A 176 4.93 -16.25 -9.80
C LYS A 176 3.64 -15.45 -9.69
N LEU A 177 3.39 -14.79 -8.56
CA LEU A 177 2.21 -13.96 -8.34
C LEU A 177 2.15 -12.79 -9.35
N LEU A 178 3.28 -12.16 -9.67
CA LEU A 178 3.35 -11.13 -10.71
C LEU A 178 3.06 -11.71 -12.10
N LYS A 179 3.59 -12.89 -12.43
CA LYS A 179 3.32 -13.57 -13.69
C LYS A 179 1.85 -13.94 -13.87
N GLU A 180 1.18 -14.30 -12.79
CA GLU A 180 -0.21 -14.77 -12.76
C GLU A 180 -1.19 -13.69 -12.25
N PHE A 181 -0.76 -12.43 -12.19
CA PHE A 181 -1.50 -11.31 -11.59
C PHE A 181 -2.92 -11.15 -12.15
N HIS A 182 -3.10 -11.41 -13.45
CA HIS A 182 -4.40 -11.37 -14.12
C HIS A 182 -5.47 -12.26 -13.48
N GLN A 183 -5.09 -13.33 -12.77
CA GLN A 183 -6.05 -14.22 -12.10
C GLN A 183 -6.79 -13.50 -10.96
N LEU A 184 -6.16 -12.51 -10.31
CA LEU A 184 -6.78 -11.72 -9.25
C LEU A 184 -8.03 -10.96 -9.73
N ASN A 185 -8.16 -10.66 -11.02
CA ASN A 185 -9.36 -10.02 -11.58
C ASN A 185 -10.63 -10.86 -11.38
N GLN A 186 -10.49 -12.19 -11.20
CA GLN A 186 -11.64 -13.07 -10.93
C GLN A 186 -12.30 -12.78 -9.58
N LEU A 187 -11.64 -12.09 -8.66
CA LEU A 187 -12.23 -11.64 -7.40
C LEU A 187 -13.24 -10.49 -7.59
N GLY A 188 -13.18 -9.77 -8.73
CA GLY A 188 -14.16 -8.74 -9.09
C GLY A 188 -13.94 -7.38 -8.39
N TYR A 189 -12.78 -7.16 -7.78
CA TYR A 189 -12.43 -5.91 -7.09
C TYR A 189 -11.28 -5.18 -7.79
N PRO A 190 -11.21 -3.84 -7.70
CA PRO A 190 -10.03 -3.08 -8.11
C PRO A 190 -8.77 -3.59 -7.39
N ILE A 191 -7.62 -3.59 -8.08
CA ILE A 191 -6.39 -4.17 -7.56
C ILE A 191 -5.29 -3.12 -7.46
N LEU A 192 -4.72 -2.96 -6.26
CA LEU A 192 -3.49 -2.21 -6.02
C LEU A 192 -2.29 -3.13 -6.22
N SER A 193 -1.26 -2.66 -6.94
CA SER A 193 0.06 -3.28 -7.00
C SER A 193 1.10 -2.44 -6.27
N ALA A 194 1.67 -2.97 -5.19
CA ALA A 194 2.66 -2.29 -4.34
C ALA A 194 3.97 -3.10 -4.29
N LEU A 195 4.77 -3.07 -5.36
CA LEU A 195 6.01 -3.85 -5.48
C LEU A 195 7.29 -3.00 -5.52
N SER A 196 7.17 -1.68 -5.46
CA SER A 196 8.28 -0.73 -5.63
C SER A 196 9.43 -0.98 -4.67
N ARG A 197 10.62 -1.13 -5.21
CA ARG A 197 11.90 -1.35 -4.52
C ARG A 197 11.94 -2.56 -3.58
N LYS A 198 10.96 -3.49 -3.66
CA LYS A 198 10.91 -4.68 -2.80
C LYS A 198 12.05 -5.65 -3.10
N ARG A 199 12.41 -6.46 -2.09
CA ARG A 199 13.58 -7.34 -2.10
C ARG A 199 13.62 -8.28 -3.32
N PHE A 200 12.49 -8.88 -3.70
CA PHE A 200 12.42 -9.79 -4.83
C PHE A 200 12.78 -9.14 -6.17
N ILE A 201 12.54 -7.82 -6.35
CA ILE A 201 13.02 -7.05 -7.51
C ILE A 201 14.56 -6.99 -7.49
N GLY A 202 15.15 -6.71 -6.32
CA GLY A 202 16.61 -6.71 -6.17
C GLY A 202 17.24 -8.06 -6.48
N GLU A 203 16.63 -9.16 -6.02
CA GLU A 203 17.08 -10.53 -6.32
C GLU A 203 16.99 -10.82 -7.82
N ALA A 204 15.91 -10.43 -8.50
CA ALA A 204 15.79 -10.56 -9.96
C ALA A 204 16.83 -9.74 -10.74
N LEU A 205 17.33 -8.65 -10.16
CA LEU A 205 18.38 -7.80 -10.70
C LEU A 205 19.81 -8.23 -10.27
N GLY A 206 19.98 -9.47 -9.79
CA GLY A 206 21.28 -9.99 -9.39
C GLY A 206 21.79 -9.51 -8.04
N GLY A 207 20.88 -9.08 -7.14
CA GLY A 207 21.23 -8.63 -5.80
C GLY A 207 21.29 -7.11 -5.64
N ALA A 208 20.62 -6.35 -6.52
CA ALA A 208 20.63 -4.89 -6.49
C ALA A 208 20.09 -4.32 -5.18
N ASP A 209 20.74 -3.27 -4.66
CA ASP A 209 20.30 -2.51 -3.49
C ASP A 209 19.01 -1.72 -3.74
N ALA A 210 18.29 -1.37 -2.68
CA ALA A 210 16.97 -0.72 -2.79
C ALA A 210 16.98 0.55 -3.68
N GLY A 211 18.03 1.36 -3.61
CA GLY A 211 18.19 2.56 -4.44
C GLY A 211 18.40 2.26 -5.94
N GLN A 212 18.82 1.05 -6.29
CA GLN A 212 19.09 0.61 -7.67
C GLN A 212 17.91 -0.12 -8.32
N ARG A 213 16.78 -0.28 -7.61
CA ARG A 213 15.61 -1.06 -8.06
C ARG A 213 14.55 -0.25 -8.80
N ALA A 214 14.79 1.04 -9.08
CA ALA A 214 13.79 1.93 -9.69
C ALA A 214 13.28 1.39 -11.04
N VAL A 215 14.18 1.09 -11.98
CA VAL A 215 13.82 0.58 -13.31
C VAL A 215 13.07 -0.77 -13.23
N GLY A 216 13.56 -1.70 -12.39
CA GLY A 216 12.89 -2.99 -12.18
C GLY A 216 11.50 -2.82 -11.55
N SER A 217 11.33 -1.82 -10.67
CA SER A 217 10.03 -1.48 -10.07
C SER A 217 9.05 -0.96 -11.11
N VAL A 218 9.48 -0.04 -11.97
CA VAL A 218 8.66 0.48 -13.08
C VAL A 218 8.24 -0.65 -14.01
N ALA A 219 9.17 -1.52 -14.42
CA ALA A 219 8.87 -2.69 -15.26
C ALA A 219 7.84 -3.61 -14.60
N GLY A 220 8.02 -3.95 -13.32
CA GLY A 220 7.07 -4.78 -12.58
C GLY A 220 5.68 -4.16 -12.48
N HIS A 221 5.59 -2.85 -12.22
CA HIS A 221 4.31 -2.15 -12.19
C HIS A 221 3.62 -2.10 -13.55
N LEU A 222 4.34 -1.85 -14.65
CA LEU A 222 3.76 -1.91 -15.99
C LEU A 222 3.21 -3.31 -16.32
N LEU A 223 3.92 -4.37 -15.92
CA LEU A 223 3.43 -5.74 -16.05
C LEU A 223 2.16 -5.98 -15.22
N SER A 224 2.06 -5.40 -14.02
CA SER A 224 0.83 -5.47 -13.21
C SER A 224 -0.33 -4.72 -13.87
N ILE A 225 -0.07 -3.51 -14.39
CA ILE A 225 -1.08 -2.69 -15.08
C ILE A 225 -1.63 -3.42 -16.31
N GLN A 226 -0.75 -4.00 -17.14
CA GLN A 226 -1.16 -4.81 -18.30
C GLN A 226 -2.05 -6.01 -17.92
N GLN A 227 -1.92 -6.49 -16.69
CA GLN A 227 -2.70 -7.61 -16.17
C GLN A 227 -3.89 -7.20 -15.31
N GLY A 228 -4.22 -5.90 -15.20
CA GLY A 228 -5.43 -5.42 -14.57
C GLY A 228 -5.25 -4.64 -13.27
N ALA A 229 -4.01 -4.31 -12.84
CA ALA A 229 -3.85 -3.37 -11.74
C ALA A 229 -4.38 -1.99 -12.13
N CYS A 230 -5.24 -1.40 -11.30
CA CYS A 230 -5.81 -0.07 -11.52
C CYS A 230 -5.08 1.03 -10.72
N MET A 231 -4.30 0.65 -9.71
CA MET A 231 -3.49 1.53 -8.88
C MET A 231 -2.12 0.92 -8.65
N VAL A 232 -1.08 1.76 -8.57
CA VAL A 232 0.28 1.34 -8.21
C VAL A 232 0.82 2.23 -7.09
N ARG A 233 1.50 1.62 -6.10
CA ARG A 233 2.19 2.34 -5.03
C ARG A 233 3.69 2.33 -5.28
N ALA A 234 4.24 3.49 -5.60
CA ALA A 234 5.62 3.64 -6.08
C ALA A 234 6.42 4.66 -5.27
N HIS A 235 7.72 4.40 -5.05
CA HIS A 235 8.67 5.37 -4.49
C HIS A 235 9.16 6.35 -5.57
N ASP A 236 9.37 5.87 -6.79
CA ASP A 236 9.93 6.63 -7.91
C ASP A 236 8.79 7.20 -8.77
N VAL A 237 8.06 8.19 -8.21
CA VAL A 237 6.81 8.71 -8.76
C VAL A 237 6.99 9.22 -10.18
N LYS A 238 7.98 10.09 -10.43
CA LYS A 238 8.20 10.68 -11.78
C LYS A 238 8.43 9.61 -12.85
N ALA A 239 9.30 8.62 -12.57
CA ALA A 239 9.59 7.55 -13.52
C ALA A 239 8.34 6.67 -13.77
N MET A 240 7.55 6.41 -12.72
CA MET A 240 6.32 5.63 -12.84
C MET A 240 5.23 6.39 -13.61
N SER A 241 5.03 7.67 -13.29
CA SER A 241 4.07 8.55 -14.00
C SER A 241 4.39 8.62 -15.49
N ASP A 242 5.67 8.83 -15.87
CA ASP A 242 6.08 8.87 -17.26
C ASP A 242 5.84 7.53 -17.98
N ALA A 243 6.14 6.41 -17.31
CA ALA A 243 5.89 5.08 -17.85
C ALA A 243 4.39 4.80 -18.08
N ILE A 244 3.53 5.22 -17.14
CA ILE A 244 2.06 5.13 -17.31
C ILE A 244 1.57 5.97 -18.49
N LYS A 245 2.07 7.20 -18.65
CA LYS A 245 1.70 8.06 -19.80
C LYS A 245 2.05 7.41 -21.14
N VAL A 246 3.22 6.78 -21.25
CA VAL A 246 3.62 6.05 -22.47
C VAL A 246 2.70 4.86 -22.71
N TRP A 247 2.40 4.08 -21.66
CA TRP A 247 1.49 2.94 -21.73
C TRP A 247 0.08 3.36 -22.15
N GLN A 248 -0.44 4.46 -21.58
CA GLN A 248 -1.76 5.01 -21.94
C GLN A 248 -1.78 5.49 -23.41
N ALA A 249 -0.76 6.24 -23.85
CA ALA A 249 -0.67 6.72 -25.22
C ALA A 249 -0.65 5.56 -26.22
N MET A 250 0.07 4.48 -25.92
CA MET A 250 0.09 3.27 -26.75
C MET A 250 -1.32 2.63 -26.90
N ASN A 251 -2.10 2.59 -25.80
CA ASN A 251 -3.44 1.98 -25.82
C ASN A 251 -4.52 2.89 -26.46
N MET A 252 -4.21 4.17 -26.71
CA MET A 252 -5.10 5.13 -27.41
C MET A 252 -4.78 5.25 -28.91
N ALA A 253 -3.66 4.67 -29.36
CA ALA A 253 -3.23 4.71 -30.77
C ALA A 253 -3.89 3.60 -31.60
#